data_d8a55f2e93fb9ecc12189ce52151b538
#
_entry.id   d8a55f2e93fb9ecc12189ce52151b538
#
_cell.length_a   1.000
_cell.length_b   1.000
_cell.length_c   1.000
_cell.angle_alpha   90.00
_cell.angle_beta   90.00
_cell.angle_gamma   90.00
#
_symmetry.space_group_name_H-M   'P 1'
#
loop_
_entity.id
_entity.type
_entity.pdbx_description
1 polymer ?
#
loop_
_entity_poly.entity_id
_entity_poly.type
_entity_poly.pdbx_seq_one_letter_code
_entity_poly.pdbx_strand_id
1 'polypeptide(L)'
;MGVPRCFPLEQFAETIATDWPAVKQQLLEGTYRPGPARRKSIPKPDGSLRHLGIPNVVDRVIQQAILQILTPIFEPHFSESSFGFRPKRNAHGAIKQIQTTIRSGYRYCVDMDLSKFFDRVQHDVLMMRVSRKVRDRRVLRLIGGIYELA
;
A
#
# COMPACT_ATOMS: atom_id res chain seq x y z
N MET A 1 -4.62 -20.36 -19.65
CA MET A 1 -5.58 -20.64 -18.57
C MET A 1 -5.28 -19.66 -17.43
N GLY A 2 -6.23 -18.76 -17.09
CA GLY A 2 -6.00 -17.78 -16.04
C GLY A 2 -6.14 -18.44 -14.67
N VAL A 3 -5.19 -18.15 -13.77
CA VAL A 3 -5.26 -18.54 -12.36
C VAL A 3 -6.58 -18.03 -11.77
N PRO A 4 -7.39 -18.87 -11.12
CA PRO A 4 -8.61 -18.41 -10.46
C PRO A 4 -8.23 -17.42 -9.36
N ARG A 5 -8.66 -16.17 -9.50
CA ARG A 5 -8.18 -15.03 -8.73
C ARG A 5 -8.91 -14.80 -7.41
N CYS A 6 -9.84 -15.71 -7.04
CA CYS A 6 -10.60 -15.64 -5.79
C CYS A 6 -10.86 -17.05 -5.28
N PHE A 7 -10.13 -17.50 -4.30
CA PHE A 7 -10.32 -18.80 -3.63
C PHE A 7 -10.34 -18.63 -2.10
N PRO A 8 -10.97 -19.55 -1.34
CA PRO A 8 -10.95 -19.53 0.12
C PRO A 8 -9.54 -19.59 0.69
N LEU A 9 -9.34 -18.99 1.86
CA LEU A 9 -8.03 -18.92 2.50
C LEU A 9 -7.45 -20.30 2.82
N GLU A 10 -8.32 -21.27 3.08
CA GLU A 10 -7.95 -22.66 3.36
C GLU A 10 -7.23 -23.34 2.17
N GLN A 11 -7.59 -22.95 0.95
CA GLN A 11 -6.98 -23.47 -0.28
C GLN A 11 -5.74 -22.68 -0.71
N PHE A 12 -5.39 -21.63 0.03
CA PHE A 12 -4.32 -20.72 -0.36
C PHE A 12 -2.95 -21.41 -0.43
N ALA A 13 -2.62 -22.23 0.56
CA ALA A 13 -1.32 -22.89 0.62
C ALA A 13 -1.09 -23.84 -0.57
N GLU A 14 -2.10 -24.63 -0.93
CA GLU A 14 -2.05 -25.55 -2.06
C GLU A 14 -2.01 -24.80 -3.39
N THR A 15 -2.88 -23.81 -3.55
CA THR A 15 -2.95 -23.00 -4.78
C THR A 15 -1.66 -22.24 -5.01
N ILE A 16 -1.08 -21.63 -3.97
CA ILE A 16 0.16 -20.88 -4.13
C ILE A 16 1.33 -21.82 -4.44
N ALA A 17 1.39 -23.00 -3.85
CA ALA A 17 2.44 -23.97 -4.17
C ALA A 17 2.41 -24.38 -5.64
N THR A 18 1.21 -24.55 -6.20
CA THR A 18 1.02 -24.94 -7.61
C THR A 18 1.30 -23.79 -8.57
N ASP A 19 0.78 -22.60 -8.27
CA ASP A 19 0.81 -21.44 -9.20
C ASP A 19 2.07 -20.59 -9.06
N TRP A 20 2.74 -20.66 -7.91
CA TRP A 20 3.89 -19.81 -7.61
C TRP A 20 5.06 -19.93 -8.61
N PRO A 21 5.44 -21.10 -9.12
CA PRO A 21 6.49 -21.17 -10.14
C PRO A 21 6.18 -20.33 -11.38
N ALA A 22 4.95 -20.34 -11.87
CA ALA A 22 4.52 -19.53 -13.01
C ALA A 22 4.48 -18.04 -12.68
N VAL A 23 3.96 -17.67 -11.50
CA VAL A 23 3.93 -16.29 -11.01
C VAL A 23 5.36 -15.76 -10.86
N LYS A 24 6.26 -16.55 -10.27
CA LYS A 24 7.69 -16.20 -10.11
C LYS A 24 8.35 -15.93 -11.46
N GLN A 25 8.10 -16.79 -12.44
CA GLN A 25 8.65 -16.62 -13.79
C GLN A 25 8.16 -15.31 -14.41
N GLN A 26 6.86 -15.02 -14.35
CA GLN A 26 6.29 -13.77 -14.85
C GLN A 26 6.86 -12.52 -14.14
N LEU A 27 7.11 -12.60 -12.82
CA LEU A 27 7.74 -11.52 -12.06
C LEU A 27 9.19 -11.29 -12.52
N LEU A 28 9.96 -12.36 -12.74
CA LEU A 28 11.34 -12.28 -13.23
C LEU A 28 11.43 -11.72 -14.65
N GLU A 29 10.49 -12.06 -15.51
CA GLU A 29 10.39 -11.54 -16.87
C GLU A 29 9.77 -10.13 -16.94
N GLY A 30 9.16 -9.65 -15.84
CA GLY A 30 8.45 -8.38 -15.81
C GLY A 30 7.14 -8.39 -16.61
N THR A 31 6.57 -9.56 -16.84
CA THR A 31 5.32 -9.79 -17.59
C THR A 31 4.11 -9.95 -16.67
N TYR A 32 4.33 -10.09 -15.35
CA TYR A 32 3.25 -10.22 -14.38
C TYR A 32 2.30 -9.03 -14.44
N ARG A 33 1.00 -9.31 -14.51
CA ARG A 33 -0.07 -8.31 -14.45
C ARG A 33 -0.93 -8.58 -13.21
N PRO A 34 -1.02 -7.62 -12.26
CA PRO A 34 -1.92 -7.75 -11.12
C PRO A 34 -3.37 -7.96 -11.60
N GLY A 35 -4.13 -8.70 -10.82
CA GLY A 35 -5.54 -8.94 -11.13
C GLY A 35 -6.46 -7.82 -10.66
N PRO A 36 -7.71 -7.74 -11.18
CA PRO A 36 -8.66 -6.75 -10.74
C PRO A 36 -9.00 -6.92 -9.26
N ALA A 37 -9.10 -5.79 -8.54
CA ALA A 37 -9.54 -5.78 -7.16
C ALA A 37 -11.05 -6.01 -7.07
N ARG A 38 -11.50 -6.79 -6.08
CA ARG A 38 -12.92 -6.97 -5.78
C ARG A 38 -13.44 -5.76 -5.03
N ARG A 39 -14.40 -5.05 -5.63
CA ARG A 39 -15.06 -3.92 -4.97
C ARG A 39 -16.01 -4.39 -3.87
N LYS A 40 -15.88 -3.84 -2.67
CA LYS A 40 -16.81 -4.01 -1.55
C LYS A 40 -17.22 -2.64 -1.02
N SER A 41 -18.53 -2.42 -0.86
CA SER A 41 -19.06 -1.20 -0.26
C SER A 41 -19.36 -1.42 1.22
N ILE A 42 -18.91 -0.50 2.06
CA ILE A 42 -19.17 -0.48 3.51
C ILE A 42 -19.96 0.77 3.83
N PRO A 43 -21.11 0.67 4.54
CA PRO A 43 -21.87 1.84 4.96
C PRO A 43 -21.08 2.64 6.02
N LYS A 44 -21.09 3.95 5.90
CA LYS A 44 -20.57 4.87 6.91
C LYS A 44 -21.68 5.28 7.89
N PRO A 45 -21.32 5.83 9.07
CA PRO A 45 -22.31 6.32 10.03
C PRO A 45 -23.22 7.43 9.49
N ASP A 46 -22.75 8.20 8.49
CA ASP A 46 -23.49 9.26 7.81
C ASP A 46 -24.42 8.76 6.70
N GLY A 47 -24.55 7.45 6.52
CA GLY A 47 -25.37 6.82 5.47
C GLY A 47 -24.70 6.76 4.09
N SER A 48 -23.54 7.37 3.90
CA SER A 48 -22.79 7.25 2.65
C SER A 48 -22.06 5.91 2.55
N LEU A 49 -21.64 5.54 1.33
CA LEU A 49 -20.90 4.29 1.10
C LEU A 49 -19.39 4.56 0.96
N ARG A 50 -18.59 3.76 1.64
CA ARG A 50 -17.16 3.68 1.40
C ARG A 50 -16.87 2.47 0.52
N HIS A 51 -16.29 2.71 -0.64
CA HIS A 51 -15.87 1.64 -1.54
C HIS A 51 -14.45 1.19 -1.18
N LEU A 52 -14.26 -0.13 -1.06
CA LEU A 52 -12.96 -0.75 -0.85
C LEU A 52 -12.63 -1.61 -2.05
N GLY A 53 -11.42 -1.46 -2.58
CA GLY A 53 -10.81 -2.40 -3.52
C GLY A 53 -10.05 -3.48 -2.73
N ILE A 54 -10.44 -4.74 -2.88
CA ILE A 54 -9.78 -5.88 -2.22
C ILE A 54 -8.99 -6.64 -3.28
N PRO A 55 -7.64 -6.52 -3.31
CA PRO A 55 -6.82 -7.28 -4.23
C PRO A 55 -6.95 -8.79 -3.98
N ASN A 56 -6.66 -9.61 -4.98
CA ASN A 56 -6.57 -11.05 -4.78
C ASN A 56 -5.39 -11.42 -3.86
N VAL A 57 -5.36 -12.65 -3.36
CA VAL A 57 -4.40 -13.04 -2.33
C VAL A 57 -2.97 -13.06 -2.86
N VAL A 58 -2.77 -13.48 -4.12
CA VAL A 58 -1.43 -13.49 -4.76
C VAL A 58 -0.88 -12.07 -4.88
N ASP A 59 -1.71 -11.12 -5.35
CA ASP A 59 -1.30 -9.71 -5.43
C ASP A 59 -0.97 -9.14 -4.05
N ARG A 60 -1.71 -9.51 -3.00
CA ARG A 60 -1.41 -9.09 -1.63
C ARG A 60 -0.06 -9.62 -1.13
N VAL A 61 0.29 -10.86 -1.46
CA VAL A 61 1.61 -11.43 -1.13
C VAL A 61 2.71 -10.65 -1.84
N ILE A 62 2.53 -10.36 -3.13
CA ILE A 62 3.48 -9.58 -3.92
C ILE A 62 3.61 -8.16 -3.35
N GLN A 63 2.50 -7.49 -3.05
CA GLN A 63 2.48 -6.16 -2.44
C GLN A 63 3.21 -6.15 -1.09
N GLN A 64 3.00 -7.19 -0.27
CA GLN A 64 3.69 -7.33 1.02
C GLN A 64 5.19 -7.52 0.84
N ALA A 65 5.62 -8.33 -0.14
CA ALA A 65 7.04 -8.50 -0.45
C ALA A 65 7.69 -7.18 -0.92
N ILE A 66 7.01 -6.43 -1.79
CA ILE A 66 7.45 -5.09 -2.22
C ILE A 66 7.57 -4.16 -1.01
N LEU A 67 6.57 -4.13 -0.13
CA LEU A 67 6.59 -3.29 1.07
C LEU A 67 7.79 -3.59 1.96
N GLN A 68 8.13 -4.86 2.18
CA GLN A 68 9.28 -5.26 2.99
C GLN A 68 10.61 -4.75 2.40
N ILE A 69 10.75 -4.75 1.09
CA ILE A 69 11.95 -4.25 0.41
C ILE A 69 12.00 -2.73 0.36
N LEU A 70 10.86 -2.07 0.16
CA LEU A 70 10.81 -0.61 0.06
C LEU A 70 10.90 0.08 1.42
N THR A 71 10.40 -0.54 2.48
CA THR A 71 10.40 0.06 3.83
C THR A 71 11.78 0.53 4.26
N PRO A 72 12.87 -0.27 4.25
CA PRO A 72 14.18 0.20 4.66
C PRO A 72 14.76 1.30 3.76
N ILE A 73 14.29 1.41 2.51
CA ILE A 73 14.74 2.44 1.56
C ILE A 73 14.09 3.79 1.86
N PHE A 74 12.81 3.79 2.22
CA PHE A 74 12.02 5.02 2.40
C PHE A 74 11.90 5.47 3.85
N GLU A 75 11.86 4.53 4.80
CA GLU A 75 11.68 4.80 6.24
C GLU A 75 12.63 5.87 6.82
N PRO A 76 13.95 5.87 6.49
CA PRO A 76 14.88 6.87 7.02
C PRO A 76 14.61 8.31 6.55
N HIS A 77 13.75 8.48 5.56
CA HIS A 77 13.48 9.80 4.95
C HIS A 77 12.16 10.41 5.42
N PHE A 78 11.39 9.68 6.24
CA PHE A 78 10.17 10.21 6.80
C PHE A 78 10.45 11.12 7.99
N SER A 79 9.62 12.16 8.14
CA SER A 79 9.69 13.05 9.28
C SER A 79 9.55 12.28 10.61
N GLU A 80 10.28 12.74 11.63
CA GLU A 80 10.13 12.21 13.00
C GLU A 80 8.72 12.40 13.56
N SER A 81 7.97 13.38 13.06
CA SER A 81 6.58 13.65 13.42
C SER A 81 5.56 12.83 12.63
N SER A 82 5.99 11.97 11.72
CA SER A 82 5.11 11.06 10.98
C SER A 82 4.93 9.75 11.75
N PHE A 83 3.68 9.38 12.08
CA PHE A 83 3.37 8.19 12.90
C PHE A 83 2.52 7.16 12.17
N GLY A 84 1.75 7.55 11.15
CA GLY A 84 0.83 6.66 10.46
C GLY A 84 1.55 5.61 9.60
N PHE A 85 1.14 4.34 9.71
CA PHE A 85 1.60 3.21 8.89
C PHE A 85 3.13 2.99 8.85
N ARG A 86 3.83 3.39 9.90
CA ARG A 86 5.29 3.23 10.00
C ARG A 86 5.66 2.14 11.02
N PRO A 87 6.75 1.36 10.76
CA PRO A 87 7.25 0.37 11.71
C PRO A 87 7.59 1.02 13.06
N LYS A 88 7.23 0.34 14.16
CA LYS A 88 7.52 0.78 15.54
C LYS A 88 6.92 2.13 15.93
N ARG A 89 6.05 2.72 15.13
CA ARG A 89 5.31 3.95 15.43
C ARG A 89 3.82 3.64 15.62
N ASN A 90 3.16 4.39 16.50
CA ASN A 90 1.76 4.18 16.82
C ASN A 90 1.07 5.49 17.27
N ALA A 91 -0.25 5.46 17.39
CA ALA A 91 -1.05 6.61 17.79
C ALA A 91 -0.66 7.15 19.19
N HIS A 92 -0.30 6.26 20.14
CA HIS A 92 0.13 6.69 21.47
C HIS A 92 1.41 7.53 21.42
N GLY A 93 2.35 7.19 20.53
CA GLY A 93 3.54 8.00 20.29
C GLY A 93 3.20 9.39 19.75
N ALA A 94 2.27 9.47 18.80
CA ALA A 94 1.78 10.74 18.28
C ALA A 94 1.14 11.62 19.38
N ILE A 95 0.28 11.03 20.22
CA ILE A 95 -0.35 11.72 21.35
C ILE A 95 0.68 12.25 22.33
N LYS A 96 1.69 11.44 22.69
CA LYS A 96 2.78 11.87 23.59
C LYS A 96 3.56 13.07 23.01
N GLN A 97 3.84 13.06 21.71
CA GLN A 97 4.51 14.18 21.05
C GLN A 97 3.66 15.45 21.09
N ILE A 98 2.35 15.35 20.80
CA ILE A 98 1.41 16.48 20.92
C ILE A 98 1.40 17.02 22.35
N GLN A 99 1.30 16.15 23.36
CA GLN A 99 1.33 16.57 24.77
C GLN A 99 2.61 17.31 25.13
N THR A 100 3.78 16.85 24.63
CA THR A 100 5.06 17.51 24.83
C THR A 100 5.06 18.89 24.20
N THR A 101 4.56 19.01 22.96
CA THR A 101 4.45 20.29 22.25
C THR A 101 3.57 21.29 22.99
N ILE A 102 2.41 20.85 23.51
CA ILE A 102 1.50 21.69 24.31
C ILE A 102 2.20 22.16 25.59
N ARG A 103 2.91 21.27 26.28
CA ARG A 103 3.68 21.62 27.50
C ARG A 103 4.81 22.61 27.23
N SER A 104 5.34 22.64 26.01
CA SER A 104 6.33 23.63 25.56
C SER A 104 5.74 25.02 25.28
N GLY A 105 4.43 25.22 25.50
CA GLY A 105 3.77 26.53 25.39
C GLY A 105 3.00 26.77 24.10
N TYR A 106 3.01 25.84 23.14
CA TYR A 106 2.19 25.96 21.93
C TYR A 106 0.71 25.74 22.25
N ARG A 107 -0.14 26.70 21.88
CA ARG A 107 -1.57 26.74 22.25
C ARG A 107 -2.53 26.66 21.07
N TYR A 108 -2.01 26.77 19.86
CA TYR A 108 -2.82 26.70 18.64
C TYR A 108 -2.54 25.39 17.90
N CYS A 109 -3.62 24.74 17.47
CA CYS A 109 -3.56 23.54 16.64
C CYS A 109 -4.24 23.84 15.31
N VAL A 110 -3.59 23.53 14.21
CA VAL A 110 -4.19 23.57 12.86
C VAL A 110 -4.38 22.13 12.43
N ASP A 111 -5.65 21.76 12.22
CA ASP A 111 -6.03 20.45 11.68
C ASP A 111 -6.22 20.56 10.17
N MET A 112 -5.52 19.72 9.42
CA MET A 112 -5.58 19.68 7.95
C MET A 112 -5.73 18.25 7.48
N ASP A 113 -6.71 18.01 6.61
CA ASP A 113 -6.93 16.73 5.96
C ASP A 113 -7.04 16.89 4.43
N LEU A 114 -6.52 15.90 3.71
CA LEU A 114 -6.55 15.87 2.25
C LEU A 114 -7.72 15.01 1.78
N SER A 115 -8.80 15.66 1.37
CA SER A 115 -9.98 14.97 0.87
C SER A 115 -9.64 14.08 -0.33
N LYS A 116 -10.01 12.79 -0.24
CA LYS A 116 -9.79 11.78 -1.30
C LYS A 116 -8.35 11.74 -1.80
N PHE A 117 -7.39 11.80 -0.88
CA PHE A 117 -5.96 11.87 -1.22
C PHE A 117 -5.55 10.76 -2.19
N PHE A 118 -5.88 9.49 -1.90
CA PHE A 118 -5.50 8.37 -2.75
C PHE A 118 -6.14 8.41 -4.13
N ASP A 119 -7.37 8.89 -4.25
CA ASP A 119 -8.06 9.04 -5.54
C ASP A 119 -7.49 10.17 -6.41
N ARG A 120 -6.71 11.09 -5.81
CA ARG A 120 -6.16 12.29 -6.46
C ARG A 120 -4.64 12.25 -6.66
N VAL A 121 -3.98 11.20 -6.22
CA VAL A 121 -2.54 11.04 -6.45
C VAL A 121 -2.27 10.94 -7.95
N GLN A 122 -1.44 11.82 -8.45
CA GLN A 122 -0.96 11.75 -9.82
C GLN A 122 0.07 10.61 -9.93
N HIS A 123 -0.31 9.54 -10.59
CA HIS A 123 0.50 8.32 -10.70
C HIS A 123 1.87 8.59 -11.33
N ASP A 124 1.96 9.43 -12.35
CA ASP A 124 3.22 9.79 -13.01
C ASP A 124 4.19 10.47 -12.04
N VAL A 125 3.69 11.42 -11.24
CA VAL A 125 4.49 12.13 -10.24
C VAL A 125 4.95 11.16 -9.15
N LEU A 126 4.07 10.27 -8.69
CA LEU A 126 4.42 9.25 -7.71
C LEU A 126 5.51 8.33 -8.26
N MET A 127 5.34 7.80 -9.46
CA MET A 127 6.31 6.90 -10.09
C MET A 127 7.65 7.58 -10.36
N MET A 128 7.63 8.85 -10.76
CA MET A 128 8.85 9.66 -10.88
C MET A 128 9.60 9.78 -9.54
N ARG A 129 8.89 9.99 -8.43
CA ARG A 129 9.50 10.05 -7.09
C ARG A 129 10.03 8.71 -6.62
N VAL A 130 9.31 7.62 -6.87
CA VAL A 130 9.74 6.26 -6.54
C VAL A 130 11.00 5.88 -7.34
N SER A 131 11.05 6.20 -8.63
CA SER A 131 12.18 5.88 -9.51
C SER A 131 13.51 6.56 -9.12
N ARG A 132 13.46 7.63 -8.33
CA ARG A 132 14.69 8.26 -7.78
C ARG A 132 15.45 7.34 -6.82
N LYS A 133 14.75 6.41 -6.16
CA LYS A 133 15.31 5.49 -5.17
C LYS A 133 15.30 4.03 -5.61
N VAL A 134 14.33 3.65 -6.42
CA VAL A 134 14.17 2.29 -6.98
C VAL A 134 14.57 2.32 -8.45
N ARG A 135 15.62 1.60 -8.82
CA ARG A 135 16.14 1.62 -10.20
C ARG A 135 15.74 0.39 -11.03
N ASP A 136 15.27 -0.68 -10.39
CA ASP A 136 14.83 -1.88 -11.10
C ASP A 136 13.52 -1.59 -11.87
N ARG A 137 13.62 -1.64 -13.21
CA ARG A 137 12.50 -1.35 -14.10
C ARG A 137 11.34 -2.35 -13.97
N ARG A 138 11.63 -3.59 -13.58
CA ARG A 138 10.59 -4.63 -13.36
C ARG A 138 9.76 -4.28 -12.13
N VAL A 139 10.44 -3.90 -11.04
CA VAL A 139 9.78 -3.46 -9.81
C VAL A 139 8.96 -2.19 -10.05
N LEU A 140 9.51 -1.21 -10.75
CA LEU A 140 8.77 0.02 -11.10
C LEU A 140 7.53 -0.27 -11.93
N ARG A 141 7.62 -1.15 -12.94
CA ARG A 141 6.48 -1.56 -13.76
C ARG A 141 5.41 -2.28 -12.94
N LEU A 142 5.85 -3.14 -12.02
CA LEU A 142 4.95 -3.86 -11.12
C LEU A 142 4.19 -2.91 -10.16
N ILE A 143 4.90 -1.95 -9.57
CA ILE A 143 4.30 -0.91 -8.73
C ILE A 143 3.27 -0.09 -9.55
N GLY A 144 3.63 0.36 -10.74
CA GLY A 144 2.73 1.10 -11.63
C GLY A 144 1.45 0.31 -11.95
N GLY A 145 1.58 -0.97 -12.31
CA GLY A 145 0.43 -1.84 -12.60
C GLY A 145 -0.49 -2.09 -11.39
N ILE A 146 0.04 -2.06 -10.17
CA ILE A 146 -0.78 -2.13 -8.95
C ILE A 146 -1.62 -0.85 -8.78
N TYR A 147 -1.05 0.32 -9.06
CA TYR A 147 -1.76 1.60 -8.96
C TYR A 147 -2.84 1.80 -10.03
N GLU A 148 -2.63 1.27 -11.23
CA GLU A 148 -3.64 1.35 -12.31
C GLU A 148 -4.93 0.57 -12.00
N LEU A 149 -4.89 -0.35 -11.04
CA LEU A 149 -6.01 -1.20 -10.65
C LEU A 149 -6.68 -0.78 -9.33
N ALA A 150 -6.15 0.20 -8.64
CA ALA A 150 -6.69 0.72 -7.38
C ALA A 150 -7.72 1.81 -7.62
#